data_3517ef333834b4a08dbe2e9d95eeaa73
#
_entry.id   3517ef333834b4a08dbe2e9d95eeaa73
#
_cell.length_a   1.000
_cell.length_b   1.000
_cell.length_c   1.000
_cell.angle_alpha   90.00
_cell.angle_beta   90.00
_cell.angle_gamma   90.00
#
_symmetry.space_group_name_H-M   'P 1'
#
loop_
_entity.id
_entity.type
_entity.pdbx_description
1 polymer ?
#
loop_
_entity_poly.entity_id
_entity_poly.type
_entity_poly.pdbx_seq_one_letter_code
_entity_poly.pdbx_strand_id
1 'polypeptide(L)'
;MKQFLFALVIVIMSLTACEPEIPMVTSGLEKSYAIERMRVLRLHPEYTGQHYEWSMPDSQGNDSVVSTSRDYLFVSAHPGVYSLKLHIVDDTNPFTHEMVITVWEEDLAYSPYITRVYDYCPAPGQFVGDMPRYEEGDTPESMRAKVEECIAGTNDVLVSLGGFGGYVTFGFDHSIVNMQDSLDFRILGNALYASSDASSMTSGGGAEPGIVMVSIDVNGNGVPDDEWYELAGSEHGNSATVYNYEIAYHRTPVGHEATPRPNSGVTDTTYIAWSDNSGNAGYIERNAFHTQEYFPQWLSDDVLTFKGTRLPNNGIDAQGDGSYYILSSYSWGYADNHPNTASVVQNGFDIDWAIDSNGRRVYLPCADFVRVYTGVNQQCGRIGEVSTEICRAEDLHVEAY
;
A
#
# COMPACT_ATOMS: atom_id res chain seq x y z
N MET A 1 -77.11 -75.40 18.00
CA MET A 1 -75.74 -75.43 17.52
C MET A 1 -75.43 -74.14 16.84
N LYS A 2 -74.70 -73.26 17.47
CA LYS A 2 -74.31 -71.97 16.97
C LYS A 2 -72.83 -72.02 16.65
N GLN A 3 -72.46 -71.87 15.40
CA GLN A 3 -71.09 -71.79 14.99
C GLN A 3 -70.60 -70.34 15.16
N PHE A 4 -69.50 -70.15 15.90
CA PHE A 4 -68.82 -68.91 16.06
C PHE A 4 -67.72 -68.82 14.97
N LEU A 5 -67.84 -67.85 14.12
CA LEU A 5 -66.80 -67.50 13.10
C LEU A 5 -65.83 -66.49 13.73
N PHE A 6 -64.58 -66.87 13.91
CA PHE A 6 -63.51 -65.92 14.32
C PHE A 6 -62.88 -65.27 13.08
N ALA A 7 -63.12 -63.99 12.94
CA ALA A 7 -62.44 -63.22 11.91
C ALA A 7 -61.09 -62.72 12.46
N LEU A 8 -60.00 -63.13 11.85
CA LEU A 8 -58.64 -62.70 12.16
C LEU A 8 -58.36 -61.42 11.40
N VAL A 9 -58.30 -60.28 12.08
CA VAL A 9 -57.88 -58.99 11.47
C VAL A 9 -56.37 -58.90 11.54
N ILE A 10 -55.70 -58.98 10.41
CA ILE A 10 -54.25 -58.72 10.28
C ILE A 10 -54.09 -57.23 10.07
N VAL A 11 -53.56 -56.54 11.10
CA VAL A 11 -53.11 -55.15 10.99
C VAL A 11 -51.71 -55.16 10.42
N ILE A 12 -51.58 -54.75 9.15
CA ILE A 12 -50.28 -54.47 8.51
C ILE A 12 -49.84 -53.08 9.00
N MET A 13 -48.92 -53.01 9.96
CA MET A 13 -48.19 -51.78 10.24
C MET A 13 -47.18 -51.57 9.13
N SER A 14 -47.46 -50.64 8.24
CA SER A 14 -46.46 -50.08 7.31
C SER A 14 -45.48 -49.24 8.14
N LEU A 15 -44.30 -49.77 8.43
CA LEU A 15 -43.15 -49.00 8.88
C LEU A 15 -42.69 -48.14 7.69
N THR A 16 -43.12 -46.88 7.65
CA THR A 16 -42.47 -45.89 6.87
C THR A 16 -41.14 -45.61 7.56
N ALA A 17 -40.04 -46.19 7.06
CA ALA A 17 -38.71 -45.76 7.41
C ALA A 17 -38.60 -44.30 6.93
N CYS A 18 -38.54 -43.37 7.86
CA CYS A 18 -38.07 -42.02 7.57
C CYS A 18 -36.59 -42.20 7.26
N GLU A 19 -36.22 -42.15 5.98
CA GLU A 19 -34.83 -41.95 5.62
C GLU A 19 -34.42 -40.60 6.23
N PRO A 20 -33.33 -40.53 7.01
CA PRO A 20 -32.86 -39.27 7.50
C PRO A 20 -32.57 -38.41 6.27
N GLU A 21 -33.24 -37.24 6.16
CA GLU A 21 -32.85 -36.23 5.19
C GLU A 21 -31.40 -35.86 5.50
N ILE A 22 -30.48 -36.27 4.61
CA ILE A 22 -29.08 -35.79 4.67
C ILE A 22 -29.17 -34.29 4.46
N PRO A 23 -28.75 -33.46 5.42
CA PRO A 23 -28.80 -32.02 5.24
C PRO A 23 -28.02 -31.68 3.97
N MET A 24 -28.69 -30.97 3.05
CA MET A 24 -28.08 -30.56 1.79
C MET A 24 -26.95 -29.58 2.13
N VAL A 25 -25.70 -30.00 1.90
CA VAL A 25 -24.54 -29.16 2.11
C VAL A 25 -24.60 -28.02 1.11
N THR A 26 -24.53 -26.78 1.60
CA THR A 26 -24.48 -25.58 0.77
C THR A 26 -23.26 -24.75 1.14
N SER A 27 -22.65 -24.13 0.16
CA SER A 27 -21.52 -23.21 0.37
C SER A 27 -21.92 -21.90 1.07
N GLY A 28 -23.22 -21.56 1.09
CA GLY A 28 -23.69 -20.23 1.44
C GLY A 28 -23.48 -19.17 0.34
N LEU A 29 -22.82 -19.54 -0.76
CA LEU A 29 -22.56 -18.65 -1.89
C LEU A 29 -23.69 -18.72 -2.92
N GLU A 30 -23.91 -17.60 -3.63
CA GLU A 30 -24.86 -17.52 -4.74
C GLU A 30 -24.28 -18.19 -6.01
N LYS A 31 -25.17 -18.60 -6.94
CA LYS A 31 -24.75 -19.15 -8.23
C LYS A 31 -24.38 -18.10 -9.27
N SER A 32 -24.70 -16.84 -9.01
CA SER A 32 -24.37 -15.73 -9.91
C SER A 32 -24.18 -14.45 -9.13
N TYR A 33 -23.17 -13.70 -9.53
CA TYR A 33 -22.87 -12.36 -9.03
C TYR A 33 -22.79 -11.38 -10.18
N ALA A 34 -22.93 -10.12 -9.85
CA ALA A 34 -22.86 -9.04 -10.81
C ALA A 34 -22.20 -7.82 -10.14
N ILE A 35 -21.09 -7.36 -10.71
CA ILE A 35 -20.28 -6.26 -10.18
C ILE A 35 -19.79 -5.36 -11.31
N GLU A 36 -19.43 -4.13 -10.98
CA GLU A 36 -18.66 -3.24 -11.86
C GLU A 36 -17.21 -3.70 -11.94
N ARG A 37 -16.52 -3.39 -13.05
CA ARG A 37 -15.07 -3.61 -13.13
C ARG A 37 -14.35 -2.83 -12.01
N MET A 38 -13.16 -3.27 -11.63
CA MET A 38 -12.35 -2.64 -10.57
C MET A 38 -13.05 -2.53 -9.21
N ARG A 39 -14.06 -3.38 -8.96
CA ARG A 39 -14.68 -3.57 -7.64
C ARG A 39 -14.40 -4.96 -7.13
N VAL A 40 -14.07 -5.06 -5.87
CA VAL A 40 -13.75 -6.34 -5.21
C VAL A 40 -15.03 -7.05 -4.80
N LEU A 41 -15.24 -8.26 -5.33
CA LEU A 41 -16.23 -9.21 -4.83
C LEU A 41 -15.59 -10.11 -3.78
N ARG A 42 -16.11 -10.05 -2.55
CA ARG A 42 -15.64 -10.83 -1.41
C ARG A 42 -16.47 -12.11 -1.28
N LEU A 43 -15.84 -13.26 -1.44
CA LEU A 43 -16.49 -14.56 -1.38
C LEU A 43 -16.04 -15.31 -0.12
N HIS A 44 -16.97 -15.55 0.78
CA HIS A 44 -16.76 -16.24 2.05
C HIS A 44 -17.66 -17.46 2.15
N PRO A 45 -17.16 -18.69 1.94
CA PRO A 45 -17.96 -19.91 2.09
C PRO A 45 -18.36 -20.13 3.56
N GLU A 46 -19.65 -20.35 3.80
CA GLU A 46 -20.15 -20.72 5.14
C GLU A 46 -19.72 -22.15 5.52
N TYR A 47 -19.66 -23.04 4.53
CA TYR A 47 -19.23 -24.41 4.75
C TYR A 47 -17.74 -24.51 5.07
N THR A 48 -17.42 -25.18 6.18
CA THR A 48 -16.05 -25.34 6.64
C THR A 48 -15.50 -26.70 6.24
N GLY A 49 -14.48 -26.73 5.40
CA GLY A 49 -13.74 -27.93 4.98
C GLY A 49 -12.29 -27.92 5.43
N GLN A 50 -11.55 -28.98 5.09
CA GLN A 50 -10.13 -29.10 5.41
C GLN A 50 -9.25 -28.31 4.43
N HIS A 51 -9.64 -28.28 3.15
CA HIS A 51 -8.95 -27.55 2.08
C HIS A 51 -9.96 -26.88 1.17
N TYR A 52 -9.56 -25.75 0.62
CA TYR A 52 -10.31 -24.97 -0.36
C TYR A 52 -9.50 -24.86 -1.63
N GLU A 53 -10.17 -24.87 -2.77
CA GLU A 53 -9.54 -24.75 -4.08
C GLU A 53 -10.48 -23.95 -4.98
N TRP A 54 -10.09 -22.71 -5.26
CA TRP A 54 -10.78 -21.84 -6.21
C TRP A 54 -10.12 -21.99 -7.55
N SER A 55 -10.89 -22.21 -8.60
CA SER A 55 -10.38 -22.38 -9.95
C SER A 55 -11.19 -21.59 -10.97
N MET A 56 -10.49 -21.13 -12.00
CA MET A 56 -11.06 -20.45 -13.15
C MET A 56 -10.53 -21.12 -14.42
N PRO A 57 -11.28 -21.06 -15.57
CA PRO A 57 -10.76 -21.54 -16.84
C PRO A 57 -9.53 -20.72 -17.27
N ASP A 58 -8.46 -21.42 -17.67
CA ASP A 58 -7.31 -20.80 -18.33
C ASP A 58 -7.64 -20.44 -19.81
N SER A 59 -6.69 -19.91 -20.54
CA SER A 59 -6.84 -19.54 -21.95
C SER A 59 -7.14 -20.73 -22.88
N GLN A 60 -6.96 -21.97 -22.39
CA GLN A 60 -7.25 -23.23 -23.11
C GLN A 60 -8.56 -23.84 -22.65
N GLY A 61 -9.23 -23.27 -21.65
CA GLY A 61 -10.48 -23.75 -21.07
C GLY A 61 -10.31 -24.84 -20.02
N ASN A 62 -9.09 -25.08 -19.51
CA ASN A 62 -8.86 -25.99 -18.40
C ASN A 62 -9.00 -25.26 -17.07
N ASP A 63 -9.49 -25.94 -16.03
CA ASP A 63 -9.53 -25.39 -14.69
C ASP A 63 -8.11 -25.09 -14.18
N SER A 64 -7.82 -23.84 -13.83
CA SER A 64 -6.58 -23.40 -13.22
C SER A 64 -6.87 -22.90 -11.81
N VAL A 65 -6.12 -23.40 -10.82
CA VAL A 65 -6.27 -22.99 -9.42
C VAL A 65 -5.77 -21.57 -9.25
N VAL A 66 -6.65 -20.68 -8.76
CA VAL A 66 -6.37 -19.26 -8.53
C VAL A 66 -6.21 -18.93 -7.05
N SER A 67 -6.72 -19.78 -6.14
CA SER A 67 -6.51 -19.63 -4.69
C SER A 67 -6.77 -20.92 -3.95
N THR A 68 -6.09 -21.11 -2.82
CA THR A 68 -6.34 -22.19 -1.84
C THR A 68 -6.80 -21.67 -0.49
N SER A 69 -7.02 -20.37 -0.36
CA SER A 69 -7.58 -19.75 0.84
C SER A 69 -9.08 -20.05 0.97
N ARG A 70 -9.60 -20.04 2.19
CA ARG A 70 -11.05 -20.14 2.38
C ARG A 70 -11.77 -18.99 1.70
N ASP A 71 -11.33 -17.79 1.99
CA ASP A 71 -11.89 -16.56 1.42
C ASP A 71 -11.21 -16.26 0.08
N TYR A 72 -11.99 -15.78 -0.86
CA TYR A 72 -11.49 -15.39 -2.17
C TYR A 72 -11.97 -14.00 -2.55
N LEU A 73 -11.03 -13.17 -2.99
CA LEU A 73 -11.28 -11.84 -3.52
C LEU A 73 -11.21 -11.89 -5.04
N PHE A 74 -12.35 -11.67 -5.69
CA PHE A 74 -12.42 -11.56 -7.14
C PHE A 74 -12.48 -10.09 -7.54
N VAL A 75 -11.66 -9.70 -8.51
CA VAL A 75 -11.68 -8.39 -9.15
C VAL A 75 -11.28 -8.55 -10.62
N SER A 76 -11.76 -7.69 -11.49
CA SER A 76 -11.35 -7.63 -12.90
C SER A 76 -11.36 -6.21 -13.42
N ALA A 77 -10.33 -5.84 -14.20
CA ALA A 77 -10.27 -4.57 -14.92
C ALA A 77 -11.13 -4.57 -16.20
N HIS A 78 -11.58 -5.75 -16.66
CA HIS A 78 -12.29 -5.88 -17.93
C HIS A 78 -13.72 -6.37 -17.73
N PRO A 79 -14.71 -5.74 -18.38
CA PRO A 79 -16.06 -6.27 -18.46
C PRO A 79 -16.06 -7.65 -19.11
N GLY A 80 -16.94 -8.54 -18.62
CA GLY A 80 -17.01 -9.91 -19.14
C GLY A 80 -17.84 -10.84 -18.28
N VAL A 81 -17.86 -12.11 -18.65
CA VAL A 81 -18.51 -13.19 -17.89
C VAL A 81 -17.45 -14.18 -17.48
N TYR A 82 -17.29 -14.35 -16.20
CA TYR A 82 -16.26 -15.18 -15.58
C TYR A 82 -16.91 -16.39 -14.89
N SER A 83 -16.38 -17.57 -15.15
CA SER A 83 -16.77 -18.80 -14.44
C SER A 83 -15.79 -19.03 -13.30
N LEU A 84 -16.31 -19.21 -12.09
CA LEU A 84 -15.51 -19.50 -10.91
C LEU A 84 -16.06 -20.77 -10.27
N LYS A 85 -15.15 -21.66 -9.87
CA LYS A 85 -15.48 -22.92 -9.23
C LYS A 85 -14.77 -22.98 -7.87
N LEU A 86 -15.52 -23.30 -6.82
CA LEU A 86 -14.98 -23.61 -5.50
C LEU A 86 -15.11 -25.12 -5.27
N HIS A 87 -13.99 -25.78 -5.02
CA HIS A 87 -13.95 -27.14 -4.52
C HIS A 87 -13.51 -27.13 -3.05
N ILE A 88 -14.37 -27.71 -2.19
CA ILE A 88 -14.06 -27.86 -0.76
C ILE A 88 -13.83 -29.34 -0.50
N VAL A 89 -12.63 -29.67 -0.05
CA VAL A 89 -12.24 -31.02 0.31
C VAL A 89 -12.55 -31.27 1.78
N ASP A 90 -13.35 -32.29 2.03
CA ASP A 90 -13.65 -32.85 3.33
C ASP A 90 -13.64 -34.37 3.21
N ASP A 91 -13.10 -35.08 4.20
CA ASP A 91 -13.00 -36.54 4.23
C ASP A 91 -14.37 -37.24 4.11
N THR A 92 -15.44 -36.54 4.50
CA THR A 92 -16.79 -37.10 4.54
C THR A 92 -17.67 -36.67 3.37
N ASN A 93 -17.57 -35.41 2.96
CA ASN A 93 -18.44 -34.83 1.92
C ASN A 93 -17.71 -33.79 1.09
N PRO A 94 -16.90 -34.16 0.06
CA PRO A 94 -16.35 -33.20 -0.86
C PRO A 94 -17.47 -32.44 -1.58
N PHE A 95 -17.33 -31.14 -1.68
CA PHE A 95 -18.37 -30.26 -2.21
C PHE A 95 -17.81 -29.36 -3.30
N THR A 96 -18.54 -29.22 -4.39
CA THR A 96 -18.18 -28.31 -5.48
C THR A 96 -19.31 -27.33 -5.71
N HIS A 97 -18.97 -26.03 -5.76
CA HIS A 97 -19.89 -24.95 -6.10
C HIS A 97 -19.37 -24.22 -7.35
N GLU A 98 -20.20 -24.16 -8.37
CA GLU A 98 -19.92 -23.40 -9.58
C GLU A 98 -20.75 -22.13 -9.60
N MET A 99 -20.11 -21.01 -9.97
CA MET A 99 -20.75 -19.70 -10.04
C MET A 99 -20.31 -18.93 -11.27
N VAL A 100 -21.12 -17.97 -11.65
CA VAL A 100 -20.85 -17.05 -12.75
C VAL A 100 -20.81 -15.63 -12.21
N ILE A 101 -19.75 -14.89 -12.54
CA ILE A 101 -19.59 -13.49 -12.18
C ILE A 101 -19.70 -12.69 -13.47
N THR A 102 -20.68 -11.79 -13.53
CA THR A 102 -20.81 -10.82 -14.61
C THR A 102 -20.20 -9.50 -14.16
N VAL A 103 -19.17 -9.08 -14.89
CA VAL A 103 -18.50 -7.78 -14.70
C VAL A 103 -18.96 -6.85 -15.81
N TRP A 104 -19.46 -5.67 -15.48
CA TRP A 104 -19.82 -4.63 -16.44
C TRP A 104 -18.98 -3.37 -16.26
N GLU A 105 -19.04 -2.49 -17.25
CA GLU A 105 -18.47 -1.15 -17.14
C GLU A 105 -19.23 -0.33 -16.12
N GLU A 106 -18.53 0.55 -15.42
CA GLU A 106 -19.10 1.49 -14.47
C GLU A 106 -19.99 2.53 -15.16
N ASP A 107 -21.04 2.97 -14.46
CA ASP A 107 -21.95 4.02 -14.95
C ASP A 107 -21.28 5.41 -15.01
N LEU A 108 -20.32 5.67 -14.10
CA LEU A 108 -19.49 6.88 -14.04
C LEU A 108 -18.04 6.49 -14.20
N ALA A 109 -17.34 7.10 -15.16
CA ALA A 109 -15.93 6.84 -15.42
C ALA A 109 -15.10 7.06 -14.15
N TYR A 110 -14.23 6.09 -13.84
CA TYR A 110 -13.29 6.21 -12.74
C TYR A 110 -12.25 7.29 -13.01
N SER A 111 -11.79 7.94 -11.93
CA SER A 111 -10.67 8.86 -11.98
C SER A 111 -9.35 8.08 -11.96
N PRO A 112 -8.44 8.27 -12.92
CA PRO A 112 -7.12 7.67 -12.84
C PRO A 112 -6.25 8.26 -11.73
N TYR A 113 -6.71 9.30 -11.05
CA TYR A 113 -5.94 10.05 -10.05
C TYR A 113 -6.40 9.74 -8.62
N ILE A 114 -5.54 10.06 -7.64
CA ILE A 114 -5.90 10.05 -6.22
C ILE A 114 -7.23 10.78 -6.02
N THR A 115 -8.17 10.15 -5.31
CA THR A 115 -9.46 10.77 -4.96
C THR A 115 -9.59 11.05 -3.47
N ARG A 116 -8.75 10.42 -2.64
CA ARG A 116 -8.83 10.56 -1.19
C ARG A 116 -7.47 10.37 -0.52
N VAL A 117 -7.21 11.18 0.51
CA VAL A 117 -6.12 10.96 1.48
C VAL A 117 -6.74 10.49 2.80
N TYR A 118 -6.25 9.36 3.29
CA TYR A 118 -6.75 8.72 4.52
C TYR A 118 -5.94 9.14 5.75
N ASP A 119 -4.62 9.30 5.58
CA ASP A 119 -3.72 9.62 6.68
C ASP A 119 -2.49 10.40 6.19
N TYR A 120 -1.99 11.30 7.03
CA TYR A 120 -0.77 12.05 6.79
C TYR A 120 -0.04 12.25 8.11
N CYS A 121 1.10 11.60 8.27
CA CYS A 121 1.95 11.68 9.44
C CYS A 121 3.42 11.85 9.01
N PRO A 122 3.86 13.07 8.70
CA PRO A 122 5.26 13.29 8.33
C PRO A 122 6.18 13.14 9.54
N ALA A 123 7.37 12.60 9.32
CA ALA A 123 8.45 12.71 10.29
C ALA A 123 9.01 14.14 10.31
N PRO A 124 9.73 14.55 11.36
CA PRO A 124 10.37 15.87 11.37
C PRO A 124 11.29 16.07 10.16
N GLY A 125 11.18 17.25 9.51
CA GLY A 125 11.93 17.57 8.31
C GLY A 125 11.87 19.03 7.90
N GLN A 126 12.82 19.45 7.06
CA GLN A 126 13.00 20.86 6.68
C GLN A 126 11.85 21.45 5.84
N PHE A 127 11.01 20.61 5.22
CA PHE A 127 9.84 21.05 4.45
C PHE A 127 8.51 20.79 5.18
N VAL A 128 8.56 20.17 6.36
CA VAL A 128 7.37 19.90 7.17
C VAL A 128 6.79 21.20 7.69
N GLY A 129 5.48 21.39 7.52
CA GLY A 129 4.79 22.63 7.83
C GLY A 129 4.95 23.75 6.80
N ASP A 130 5.63 23.46 5.66
CA ASP A 130 5.71 24.33 4.49
C ASP A 130 5.08 23.67 3.25
N MET A 131 5.17 22.31 3.17
CA MET A 131 4.59 21.49 2.09
C MET A 131 3.70 20.36 2.67
N PRO A 132 2.39 20.59 2.90
CA PRO A 132 1.65 21.83 2.81
C PRO A 132 1.90 22.77 4.01
N ARG A 133 1.54 24.04 3.79
CA ARG A 133 1.77 25.07 4.81
C ARG A 133 0.88 24.88 6.02
N TYR A 134 1.52 24.80 7.19
CA TYR A 134 0.87 24.83 8.49
C TYR A 134 0.42 26.27 8.82
N GLU A 135 -0.76 26.40 9.40
CA GLU A 135 -1.30 27.62 9.97
C GLU A 135 -1.68 27.37 11.43
N GLU A 136 -1.54 28.40 12.28
CA GLU A 136 -1.88 28.27 13.70
C GLU A 136 -3.33 27.81 13.88
N GLY A 137 -3.54 26.72 14.61
CA GLY A 137 -4.82 26.08 14.82
C GLY A 137 -5.12 24.89 13.90
N ASP A 138 -4.23 24.58 12.96
CA ASP A 138 -4.35 23.33 12.20
C ASP A 138 -4.27 22.11 13.12
N THR A 139 -5.08 21.11 12.77
CA THR A 139 -5.15 19.79 13.41
C THR A 139 -4.67 18.70 12.45
N PRO A 140 -4.43 17.46 12.91
CA PRO A 140 -4.12 16.35 12.01
C PRO A 140 -5.14 16.22 10.85
N GLU A 141 -6.43 16.40 11.13
CA GLU A 141 -7.49 16.30 10.13
C GLU A 141 -7.44 17.45 9.11
N SER A 142 -7.17 18.71 9.55
CA SER A 142 -7.05 19.82 8.62
C SER A 142 -5.79 19.73 7.76
N MET A 143 -4.68 19.25 8.33
CA MET A 143 -3.45 19.02 7.56
C MET A 143 -3.63 17.90 6.54
N ARG A 144 -4.30 16.78 6.93
CA ARG A 144 -4.68 15.71 5.99
C ARG A 144 -5.55 16.25 4.84
N ALA A 145 -6.52 17.12 5.14
CA ALA A 145 -7.37 17.75 4.11
C ALA A 145 -6.56 18.67 3.17
N LYS A 146 -5.60 19.44 3.69
CA LYS A 146 -4.67 20.24 2.86
C LYS A 146 -3.80 19.35 1.96
N VAL A 147 -3.34 18.18 2.47
CA VAL A 147 -2.62 17.20 1.65
C VAL A 147 -3.51 16.67 0.52
N GLU A 148 -4.78 16.34 0.81
CA GLU A 148 -5.74 15.92 -0.22
C GLU A 148 -5.94 17.00 -1.28
N GLU A 149 -6.07 18.27 -0.91
CA GLU A 149 -6.13 19.40 -1.83
C GLU A 149 -4.87 19.54 -2.70
N CYS A 150 -3.70 19.13 -2.20
CA CYS A 150 -2.44 19.17 -2.94
C CYS A 150 -2.32 18.08 -4.01
N ILE A 151 -2.64 16.82 -3.66
CA ILE A 151 -2.27 15.65 -4.47
C ILE A 151 -3.46 14.95 -5.14
N ALA A 152 -4.71 15.27 -4.78
CA ALA A 152 -5.88 14.64 -5.40
C ALA A 152 -6.20 15.25 -6.77
N GLY A 153 -6.79 14.43 -7.65
CA GLY A 153 -7.14 14.83 -9.01
C GLY A 153 -5.93 15.15 -9.85
N THR A 154 -6.01 16.22 -10.63
CA THR A 154 -4.93 16.71 -11.50
C THR A 154 -4.04 17.74 -10.81
N ASN A 155 -4.19 17.95 -9.52
CA ASN A 155 -3.32 18.84 -8.76
C ASN A 155 -1.90 18.25 -8.72
N ASP A 156 -0.92 19.14 -8.69
CA ASP A 156 0.49 18.78 -8.87
C ASP A 156 1.33 19.57 -7.84
N VAL A 157 0.80 19.64 -6.61
CA VAL A 157 1.41 20.40 -5.51
C VAL A 157 2.16 19.42 -4.60
N LEU A 158 3.43 19.70 -4.38
CA LEU A 158 4.31 18.86 -3.57
C LEU A 158 3.85 18.77 -2.11
N VAL A 159 3.94 17.58 -1.57
CA VAL A 159 3.74 17.26 -0.15
C VAL A 159 4.98 16.56 0.35
N SER A 160 5.60 17.09 1.41
CA SER A 160 6.78 16.48 2.02
C SER A 160 6.40 15.49 3.12
N LEU A 161 7.06 14.35 3.13
CA LEU A 161 6.89 13.32 4.15
C LEU A 161 7.90 13.48 5.31
N GLY A 162 8.86 14.40 5.18
CA GLY A 162 9.93 14.59 6.16
C GLY A 162 10.91 13.43 6.19
N GLY A 163 11.63 13.27 7.30
CA GLY A 163 12.65 12.23 7.47
C GLY A 163 12.09 10.81 7.42
N PHE A 164 12.97 9.82 7.70
CA PHE A 164 12.64 8.39 7.61
C PHE A 164 11.31 8.04 8.29
N GLY A 165 10.49 7.31 7.58
CA GLY A 165 9.24 6.72 8.06
C GLY A 165 8.04 7.65 8.03
N GLY A 166 8.22 8.97 7.86
CA GLY A 166 7.10 9.88 7.65
C GLY A 166 6.33 9.50 6.38
N TYR A 167 4.98 9.54 6.43
CA TYR A 167 4.17 8.90 5.40
C TYR A 167 2.89 9.66 5.05
N VAL A 168 2.35 9.31 3.90
CA VAL A 168 0.98 9.60 3.47
C VAL A 168 0.29 8.32 3.00
N THR A 169 -1.01 8.20 3.28
CA THR A 169 -1.88 7.11 2.81
C THR A 169 -3.01 7.68 1.98
N PHE A 170 -3.16 7.17 0.76
CA PHE A 170 -4.18 7.62 -0.19
C PHE A 170 -4.85 6.45 -0.91
N GLY A 171 -5.89 6.74 -1.67
CA GLY A 171 -6.60 5.77 -2.52
C GLY A 171 -7.34 6.45 -3.65
N PHE A 172 -7.97 5.61 -4.46
CA PHE A 172 -8.72 5.96 -5.66
C PHE A 172 -10.22 5.74 -5.43
N ASP A 173 -11.06 6.07 -6.41
CA ASP A 173 -12.50 5.77 -6.36
C ASP A 173 -12.84 4.33 -6.78
N HIS A 174 -11.80 3.54 -7.07
CA HIS A 174 -11.85 2.13 -7.46
C HIS A 174 -10.63 1.38 -6.90
N SER A 175 -10.61 0.06 -7.01
CA SER A 175 -9.45 -0.77 -6.68
C SER A 175 -8.47 -0.78 -7.85
N ILE A 176 -7.18 -0.50 -7.62
CA ILE A 176 -6.12 -0.70 -8.61
C ILE A 176 -5.98 -2.21 -8.82
N VAL A 177 -6.30 -2.71 -10.02
CA VAL A 177 -6.23 -4.13 -10.33
C VAL A 177 -4.80 -4.53 -10.65
N ASN A 178 -4.30 -5.60 -10.03
CA ASN A 178 -3.04 -6.22 -10.39
C ASN A 178 -3.17 -6.90 -11.76
N MET A 179 -2.57 -6.35 -12.80
CA MET A 179 -2.60 -6.90 -14.15
C MET A 179 -1.28 -7.57 -14.48
N GLN A 180 -1.37 -8.84 -14.83
CA GLN A 180 -0.23 -9.68 -15.13
C GLN A 180 0.73 -9.02 -16.15
N ASP A 181 2.05 -9.06 -15.84
CA ASP A 181 3.13 -8.52 -16.67
C ASP A 181 3.00 -7.03 -17.00
N SER A 182 2.35 -6.26 -16.13
CA SER A 182 2.12 -4.81 -16.29
C SER A 182 2.51 -4.03 -15.05
N LEU A 183 2.81 -2.75 -15.22
CA LEU A 183 2.83 -1.81 -14.11
C LEU A 183 1.40 -1.31 -13.87
N ASP A 184 0.97 -1.26 -12.61
CA ASP A 184 -0.42 -0.99 -12.28
C ASP A 184 -0.69 0.49 -11.99
N PHE A 185 0.26 1.17 -11.35
CA PHE A 185 0.13 2.59 -11.05
C PHE A 185 1.49 3.29 -11.07
N ARG A 186 1.50 4.63 -11.03
CA ARG A 186 2.72 5.41 -10.88
C ARG A 186 2.57 6.49 -9.81
N ILE A 187 3.70 6.92 -9.22
CA ILE A 187 3.77 8.00 -8.25
C ILE A 187 4.79 9.03 -8.74
N LEU A 188 4.42 10.31 -8.65
CA LEU A 188 5.23 11.44 -9.08
C LEU A 188 5.64 12.28 -7.86
N GLY A 189 6.88 12.77 -7.88
CA GLY A 189 7.50 13.59 -6.84
C GLY A 189 8.24 14.79 -7.41
N ASN A 190 9.43 15.10 -6.89
CA ASN A 190 10.27 16.19 -7.36
C ASN A 190 11.71 15.77 -7.72
N ALA A 191 12.00 14.48 -7.76
CA ALA A 191 13.31 13.97 -8.12
C ALA A 191 13.84 14.59 -9.41
N LEU A 192 15.14 14.83 -9.46
CA LEU A 192 15.80 15.39 -10.63
C LEU A 192 17.14 14.70 -10.92
N TYR A 193 17.58 14.73 -12.18
CA TYR A 193 18.93 14.32 -12.55
C TYR A 193 19.89 15.51 -12.50
N ALA A 194 21.15 15.27 -12.10
CA ALA A 194 22.20 16.28 -12.09
C ALA A 194 22.59 16.76 -13.51
N SER A 195 22.25 15.99 -14.52
CA SER A 195 22.45 16.31 -15.95
C SER A 195 21.11 16.21 -16.70
N SER A 196 20.96 17.03 -17.74
CA SER A 196 19.81 16.96 -18.65
C SER A 196 19.77 15.70 -19.52
N ASP A 197 20.80 14.86 -19.45
CA ASP A 197 20.89 13.59 -20.18
C ASP A 197 20.25 12.47 -19.35
N ALA A 198 18.98 12.19 -19.60
CA ALA A 198 18.24 11.11 -18.97
C ALA A 198 18.81 9.71 -19.24
N SER A 199 19.72 9.54 -20.22
CA SER A 199 20.41 8.28 -20.49
C SER A 199 21.53 7.98 -19.49
N SER A 200 21.96 8.97 -18.74
CA SER A 200 22.98 8.88 -17.69
C SER A 200 22.34 8.57 -16.34
N MET A 201 21.86 7.37 -16.14
CA MET A 201 21.26 6.87 -14.88
C MET A 201 22.18 7.00 -13.65
N THR A 202 23.46 7.30 -13.86
CA THR A 202 24.47 7.48 -12.81
C THR A 202 24.61 8.92 -12.33
N SER A 203 23.90 9.86 -12.95
CA SER A 203 23.96 11.27 -12.62
C SER A 203 22.74 11.74 -11.84
N GLY A 204 22.33 10.97 -10.82
CA GLY A 204 21.35 11.42 -9.87
C GLY A 204 21.67 12.84 -9.38
N GLY A 205 20.68 13.65 -9.12
CA GLY A 205 20.84 14.99 -8.57
C GLY A 205 20.15 15.13 -7.25
N GLY A 206 18.84 14.85 -7.23
CA GLY A 206 17.98 14.88 -6.08
C GLY A 206 17.00 13.71 -6.16
N ALA A 207 17.43 12.49 -5.84
CA ALA A 207 16.57 11.36 -5.65
C ALA A 207 16.37 11.14 -4.14
N GLU A 208 15.12 11.18 -3.69
CA GLU A 208 14.73 11.12 -2.29
C GLU A 208 13.77 9.93 -2.05
N PRO A 209 14.28 8.69 -2.16
CA PRO A 209 13.49 7.49 -2.40
C PRO A 209 12.52 7.16 -1.26
N GLY A 210 11.24 7.08 -1.61
CA GLY A 210 10.16 6.62 -0.76
C GLY A 210 9.79 5.17 -1.03
N ILE A 211 9.59 4.40 0.03
CA ILE A 211 9.03 3.04 -0.06
C ILE A 211 7.54 3.14 -0.23
N VAL A 212 7.01 2.28 -1.10
CA VAL A 212 5.59 2.17 -1.39
C VAL A 212 5.03 0.91 -0.78
N MET A 213 3.89 1.03 -0.11
CA MET A 213 3.12 -0.07 0.44
C MET A 213 1.72 -0.07 -0.14
N VAL A 214 1.13 -1.23 -0.23
CA VAL A 214 -0.27 -1.41 -0.64
C VAL A 214 -1.05 -2.23 0.39
N SER A 215 -2.36 -1.99 0.44
CA SER A 215 -3.29 -2.77 1.25
C SER A 215 -4.59 -2.98 0.49
N ILE A 216 -5.25 -4.12 0.74
CA ILE A 216 -6.59 -4.42 0.24
C ILE A 216 -7.57 -4.19 1.38
N ASP A 217 -8.69 -3.56 1.11
CA ASP A 217 -9.83 -3.47 2.01
C ASP A 217 -10.55 -4.84 2.07
N VAL A 218 -9.98 -5.77 2.85
CA VAL A 218 -10.48 -7.15 2.92
C VAL A 218 -11.86 -7.21 3.57
N ASN A 219 -12.09 -6.36 4.57
CA ASN A 219 -13.35 -6.34 5.33
C ASN A 219 -14.44 -5.45 4.71
N GLY A 220 -14.11 -4.64 3.70
CA GLY A 220 -15.05 -3.79 2.96
C GLY A 220 -15.54 -2.55 3.72
N ASN A 221 -14.77 -2.08 4.72
CA ASN A 221 -15.16 -0.96 5.57
C ASN A 221 -14.71 0.41 5.03
N GLY A 222 -13.88 0.45 3.98
CA GLY A 222 -13.34 1.66 3.37
C GLY A 222 -12.29 2.38 4.23
N VAL A 223 -11.66 1.65 5.17
CA VAL A 223 -10.64 2.17 6.09
C VAL A 223 -9.34 1.36 5.91
N PRO A 224 -8.16 2.01 5.87
CA PRO A 224 -6.88 1.34 5.65
C PRO A 224 -6.36 0.65 6.95
N ASP A 225 -7.17 -0.24 7.54
CA ASP A 225 -6.90 -0.95 8.79
C ASP A 225 -6.56 -2.44 8.59
N ASP A 226 -6.52 -2.91 7.34
CA ASP A 226 -6.10 -4.25 6.96
C ASP A 226 -4.56 -4.37 6.83
N GLU A 227 -4.07 -5.55 6.45
CA GLU A 227 -2.64 -5.84 6.34
C GLU A 227 -1.97 -5.03 5.22
N TRP A 228 -0.77 -4.52 5.51
CA TRP A 228 0.06 -3.76 4.58
C TRP A 228 1.21 -4.58 4.05
N TYR A 229 1.49 -4.44 2.76
CA TYR A 229 2.56 -5.12 2.04
C TYR A 229 3.48 -4.09 1.39
N GLU A 230 4.80 -4.20 1.60
CA GLU A 230 5.77 -3.38 0.87
C GLU A 230 5.91 -3.87 -0.57
N LEU A 231 6.01 -2.95 -1.52
CA LEU A 231 6.43 -3.27 -2.89
C LEU A 231 7.95 -3.26 -2.94
N ALA A 232 8.55 -4.44 -3.10
CA ALA A 232 9.99 -4.61 -3.07
C ALA A 232 10.63 -3.98 -4.31
N GLY A 233 11.43 -2.92 -4.11
CA GLY A 233 12.26 -2.31 -5.14
C GLY A 233 13.67 -2.91 -5.22
N SER A 234 14.52 -2.30 -6.07
CA SER A 234 15.86 -2.80 -6.39
C SER A 234 16.78 -2.99 -5.18
N GLU A 235 16.58 -2.20 -4.12
CA GLU A 235 17.45 -2.23 -2.94
C GLU A 235 16.96 -3.17 -1.84
N HIS A 236 15.81 -3.81 -1.98
CA HIS A 236 15.32 -4.76 -0.98
C HIS A 236 16.25 -6.01 -0.84
N GLY A 237 16.97 -6.37 -1.89
CA GLY A 237 18.00 -7.42 -1.83
C GLY A 237 19.38 -6.94 -1.40
N ASN A 238 19.58 -5.66 -1.16
CA ASN A 238 20.86 -5.08 -0.80
C ASN A 238 21.22 -5.40 0.66
N SER A 239 22.45 -5.85 0.92
CA SER A 239 22.92 -6.21 2.27
C SER A 239 22.98 -5.04 3.26
N ALA A 240 22.94 -3.81 2.78
CA ALA A 240 22.90 -2.59 3.60
C ALA A 240 21.46 -2.12 3.93
N THR A 241 20.44 -2.76 3.35
CA THR A 241 19.04 -2.54 3.69
C THR A 241 18.74 -3.13 5.06
N VAL A 242 18.05 -2.37 5.90
CA VAL A 242 17.71 -2.76 7.27
C VAL A 242 16.22 -2.92 7.41
N TYR A 243 15.77 -4.16 7.54
CA TYR A 243 14.37 -4.48 7.79
C TYR A 243 14.00 -4.26 9.27
N ASN A 244 12.73 -3.95 9.50
CA ASN A 244 12.24 -3.66 10.86
C ASN A 244 13.06 -2.56 11.57
N TYR A 245 13.58 -1.61 10.80
CA TYR A 245 14.22 -0.43 11.35
C TYR A 245 13.18 0.44 12.06
N GLU A 246 13.50 0.87 13.27
CA GLU A 246 12.63 1.74 14.07
C GLU A 246 13.44 2.95 14.54
N ILE A 247 12.87 4.15 14.37
CA ILE A 247 13.47 5.41 14.77
C ILE A 247 12.48 6.22 15.60
N ALA A 248 12.98 6.89 16.64
CA ALA A 248 12.23 7.84 17.47
C ALA A 248 12.83 9.24 17.30
N TYR A 249 12.00 10.20 16.90
CA TYR A 249 12.34 11.63 16.82
C TYR A 249 11.80 12.35 18.04
N HIS A 250 12.61 13.21 18.63
CA HIS A 250 12.28 13.96 19.84
C HIS A 250 12.08 15.43 19.50
N ARG A 251 10.98 16.02 19.96
CA ARG A 251 10.71 17.46 19.82
C ARG A 251 11.80 18.24 20.53
N THR A 252 12.29 19.29 19.88
CA THR A 252 13.29 20.19 20.48
C THR A 252 12.73 20.79 21.79
N PRO A 253 13.43 20.62 22.92
CA PRO A 253 12.95 21.11 24.20
C PRO A 253 12.83 22.66 24.25
N VAL A 254 11.86 23.16 25.01
CA VAL A 254 11.76 24.61 25.28
C VAL A 254 13.03 25.12 25.97
N GLY A 255 13.61 26.15 25.41
CA GLY A 255 14.87 26.73 25.93
C GLY A 255 16.13 26.05 25.37
N HIS A 256 15.99 25.21 24.36
CA HIS A 256 17.13 24.66 23.63
C HIS A 256 18.03 25.77 23.08
N GLU A 257 19.33 25.65 23.29
CA GLU A 257 20.34 26.59 22.78
C GLU A 257 20.90 26.05 21.47
N ALA A 258 20.68 26.79 20.37
CA ALA A 258 21.16 26.39 19.06
C ALA A 258 22.69 26.30 19.00
N THR A 259 23.21 25.28 18.34
CA THR A 259 24.64 25.02 18.12
C THR A 259 24.97 25.18 16.63
N PRO A 260 25.29 26.40 16.15
CA PRO A 260 25.57 26.64 14.74
C PRO A 260 26.90 26.05 14.29
N ARG A 261 26.98 25.59 13.04
CA ARG A 261 28.22 25.18 12.39
C ARG A 261 28.78 26.38 11.61
N PRO A 262 29.96 26.91 11.97
CA PRO A 262 30.54 28.06 11.31
C PRO A 262 30.72 27.85 9.79
N ASN A 263 30.38 28.88 9.00
CA ASN A 263 30.57 28.94 7.54
C ASN A 263 29.84 27.84 6.72
N SER A 264 28.84 27.17 7.28
CA SER A 264 28.15 26.06 6.61
C SER A 264 26.70 26.39 6.21
N GLY A 265 26.09 27.43 6.76
CA GLY A 265 24.66 27.69 6.62
C GLY A 265 23.82 26.86 7.61
N VAL A 266 24.41 25.97 8.41
CA VAL A 266 23.72 25.23 9.47
C VAL A 266 23.59 26.15 10.70
N THR A 267 22.38 26.42 11.11
CA THR A 267 22.05 27.28 12.24
C THR A 267 21.98 26.53 13.57
N ASP A 268 21.71 25.22 13.52
CA ASP A 268 21.69 24.37 14.70
C ASP A 268 22.02 22.90 14.29
N THR A 269 23.10 22.37 14.83
CA THR A 269 23.55 20.98 14.59
C THR A 269 22.88 19.97 15.52
N THR A 270 22.09 20.41 16.48
CA THR A 270 21.45 19.58 17.53
C THR A 270 19.95 19.79 17.59
N TYR A 271 19.33 20.14 16.46
CA TYR A 271 17.95 20.63 16.43
C TYR A 271 16.90 19.57 16.75
N ILE A 272 16.75 18.52 15.94
CA ILE A 272 15.83 17.42 16.22
C ILE A 272 16.64 16.17 16.57
N ALA A 273 16.64 15.77 17.82
CA ALA A 273 17.30 14.55 18.25
C ALA A 273 16.53 13.31 17.75
N TRP A 274 17.26 12.28 17.34
CA TRP A 274 16.68 10.97 17.03
C TRP A 274 17.53 9.82 17.60
N SER A 275 16.88 8.68 17.83
CA SER A 275 17.53 7.42 18.20
C SER A 275 16.87 6.26 17.49
N ASP A 276 17.62 5.18 17.19
CA ASP A 276 17.11 4.01 16.51
C ASP A 276 17.22 2.71 17.33
N ASN A 277 16.54 1.67 16.87
CA ASN A 277 16.56 0.35 17.50
C ASN A 277 17.88 -0.43 17.31
N SER A 278 18.84 0.12 16.54
CA SER A 278 20.21 -0.41 16.41
C SER A 278 21.19 0.23 17.41
N GLY A 279 20.71 1.17 18.23
CA GLY A 279 21.50 1.88 19.23
C GLY A 279 22.25 3.08 18.69
N ASN A 280 21.93 3.54 17.47
CA ASN A 280 22.46 4.77 16.94
C ASN A 280 21.59 5.96 17.38
N ALA A 281 22.20 7.14 17.44
CA ALA A 281 21.54 8.41 17.71
C ALA A 281 22.19 9.53 16.90
N GLY A 282 21.43 10.57 16.63
CA GLY A 282 21.91 11.73 15.87
C GLY A 282 20.92 12.88 15.92
N TYR A 283 21.06 13.78 14.96
CA TYR A 283 20.23 14.97 14.86
C TYR A 283 19.83 15.25 13.41
N ILE A 284 18.63 15.77 13.20
CA ILE A 284 18.31 16.55 12.01
C ILE A 284 18.78 17.97 12.27
N GLU A 285 19.68 18.47 11.44
CA GLU A 285 20.26 19.79 11.56
C GLU A 285 19.33 20.85 10.96
N ARG A 286 19.23 22.03 11.63
CA ARG A 286 18.50 23.17 11.09
C ARG A 286 19.41 24.03 10.24
N ASN A 287 18.93 24.46 9.08
CA ASN A 287 19.67 25.35 8.19
C ASN A 287 19.05 26.75 8.10
N ALA A 288 19.79 27.70 7.50
CA ALA A 288 19.36 29.08 7.34
C ALA A 288 18.34 29.30 6.21
N PHE A 289 18.12 28.29 5.37
CA PHE A 289 17.22 28.36 4.22
C PHE A 289 15.78 28.00 4.61
N HIS A 290 15.64 27.11 5.59
CA HIS A 290 14.38 26.64 6.13
C HIS A 290 14.30 27.00 7.61
N THR A 291 13.56 28.07 7.91
CA THR A 291 13.53 28.65 9.27
C THR A 291 12.29 28.28 10.07
N GLN A 292 11.31 27.61 9.47
CA GLN A 292 10.12 27.09 10.15
C GLN A 292 10.46 25.94 11.12
N GLU A 293 9.49 25.52 11.91
CA GLU A 293 9.65 24.36 12.77
C GLU A 293 9.65 23.07 11.93
N TYR A 294 10.62 22.16 12.19
CA TYR A 294 10.74 20.88 11.48
C TYR A 294 9.86 19.80 12.10
N PHE A 295 9.56 19.90 13.38
CA PHE A 295 8.68 18.96 14.04
C PHE A 295 7.21 19.32 13.72
N PRO A 296 6.34 18.37 13.31
CA PRO A 296 4.95 18.65 12.98
C PRO A 296 4.23 19.38 14.12
N GLN A 297 3.82 20.65 13.90
CA GLN A 297 3.27 21.52 14.93
C GLN A 297 1.83 21.16 15.32
N TRP A 298 1.11 20.47 14.47
CA TRP A 298 -0.28 19.99 14.68
C TRP A 298 -0.37 18.69 15.48
N LEU A 299 0.76 18.06 15.79
CA LEU A 299 0.83 16.88 16.65
C LEU A 299 1.18 17.30 18.08
N SER A 300 0.53 16.68 19.05
CA SER A 300 0.75 16.97 20.49
C SER A 300 1.88 16.16 21.10
N ASP A 301 2.31 15.10 20.46
CA ASP A 301 3.33 14.20 20.98
C ASP A 301 4.72 14.83 20.93
N ASP A 302 5.52 14.62 21.98
CA ASP A 302 6.91 15.08 22.03
C ASP A 302 7.88 14.07 21.38
N VAL A 303 7.41 12.85 21.11
CA VAL A 303 8.17 11.79 20.47
C VAL A 303 7.34 11.16 19.36
N LEU A 304 7.88 11.12 18.14
CA LEU A 304 7.30 10.43 17.02
C LEU A 304 8.15 9.20 16.70
N THR A 305 7.52 8.03 16.63
CA THR A 305 8.20 6.76 16.33
C THR A 305 7.70 6.21 15.00
N PHE A 306 8.63 5.85 14.12
CA PHE A 306 8.33 5.27 12.83
C PHE A 306 9.07 3.94 12.67
N LYS A 307 8.45 3.02 11.92
CA LYS A 307 9.00 1.70 11.65
C LYS A 307 8.80 1.31 10.19
N GLY A 308 9.81 0.67 9.60
CA GLY A 308 9.75 0.19 8.22
C GLY A 308 11.05 -0.42 7.77
N THR A 309 11.25 -0.49 6.47
CA THR A 309 12.51 -0.90 5.83
C THR A 309 13.34 0.34 5.54
N ARG A 310 14.55 0.40 6.09
CA ARG A 310 15.49 1.49 5.80
C ARG A 310 16.42 1.08 4.66
N LEU A 311 16.37 1.83 3.57
CA LEU A 311 17.22 1.66 2.40
C LEU A 311 18.66 2.12 2.69
N PRO A 312 19.65 1.69 1.89
CA PRO A 312 20.99 2.25 1.94
C PRO A 312 20.99 3.76 1.73
N ASN A 313 22.01 4.46 2.20
CA ASN A 313 22.17 5.86 1.86
C ASN A 313 22.53 6.01 0.38
N ASN A 314 21.86 6.90 -0.33
CA ASN A 314 22.08 7.19 -1.75
C ASN A 314 22.83 8.52 -1.98
N GLY A 315 23.15 9.26 -0.95
CA GLY A 315 23.90 10.50 -0.99
C GLY A 315 25.41 10.25 -1.17
N ILE A 316 25.97 10.77 -2.27
CA ILE A 316 27.39 10.72 -2.58
C ILE A 316 28.01 12.09 -2.34
N ASP A 317 28.95 12.22 -1.42
CA ASP A 317 29.76 13.44 -1.27
C ASP A 317 30.74 13.52 -2.45
N ALA A 318 30.39 14.31 -3.46
CA ALA A 318 31.14 14.37 -4.72
C ALA A 318 32.49 15.10 -4.57
N GLN A 319 32.70 15.90 -3.52
CA GLN A 319 33.95 16.60 -3.24
C GLN A 319 34.74 16.02 -2.08
N GLY A 320 34.11 15.15 -1.25
CA GLY A 320 34.72 14.49 -0.12
C GLY A 320 34.94 15.41 1.08
N ASP A 321 34.33 16.59 1.11
CA ASP A 321 34.47 17.59 2.18
C ASP A 321 33.13 18.00 2.83
N GLY A 322 32.03 17.30 2.47
CA GLY A 322 30.68 17.57 2.96
C GLY A 322 29.97 18.78 2.33
N SER A 323 30.57 19.40 1.30
CA SER A 323 30.04 20.63 0.71
C SER A 323 29.09 20.41 -0.45
N TYR A 324 29.20 19.28 -1.18
CA TYR A 324 28.38 18.99 -2.34
C TYR A 324 28.00 17.52 -2.43
N TYR A 325 26.72 17.24 -2.31
CA TYR A 325 26.15 15.90 -2.43
C TYR A 325 25.37 15.72 -3.73
N ILE A 326 25.43 14.51 -4.26
CA ILE A 326 24.58 14.01 -5.33
C ILE A 326 23.73 12.90 -4.74
N LEU A 327 22.40 13.03 -4.79
CA LEU A 327 21.48 11.99 -4.38
C LEU A 327 21.19 11.09 -5.59
N SER A 328 21.79 9.89 -5.58
CA SER A 328 21.71 8.95 -6.71
C SER A 328 20.39 8.21 -6.72
N SER A 329 19.78 8.07 -7.90
CA SER A 329 18.58 7.23 -8.08
C SER A 329 18.92 5.74 -7.91
N TYR A 330 18.03 4.99 -7.27
CA TYR A 330 17.99 3.54 -7.36
C TYR A 330 17.41 3.09 -8.69
N SER A 331 17.56 1.79 -9.02
CA SER A 331 17.19 1.34 -10.35
C SER A 331 15.69 1.37 -10.62
N TRP A 332 14.85 0.96 -9.65
CA TRP A 332 13.39 0.91 -9.78
C TRP A 332 12.71 0.67 -8.42
N GLY A 333 11.41 0.93 -8.35
CA GLY A 333 10.53 0.50 -7.26
C GLY A 333 10.45 1.46 -6.07
N TYR A 334 10.77 2.74 -6.26
CA TYR A 334 10.68 3.77 -5.22
C TYR A 334 10.01 5.03 -5.75
N ALA A 335 9.17 5.64 -4.92
CA ALA A 335 8.64 6.97 -5.20
C ALA A 335 9.74 8.02 -5.09
N ASP A 336 9.59 9.16 -5.76
CA ASP A 336 10.53 10.28 -5.74
C ASP A 336 12.01 9.91 -6.00
N ASN A 337 12.19 8.92 -6.85
CA ASN A 337 13.49 8.35 -7.18
C ASN A 337 13.97 8.71 -8.59
N HIS A 338 13.04 8.96 -9.51
CA HIS A 338 13.30 9.43 -10.86
C HIS A 338 12.44 10.64 -11.17
N PRO A 339 12.89 11.56 -12.07
CA PRO A 339 12.12 12.74 -12.47
C PRO A 339 10.73 12.37 -13.02
N ASN A 340 9.74 13.24 -12.82
CA ASN A 340 8.39 13.07 -13.37
C ASN A 340 8.36 12.93 -14.89
N THR A 341 9.39 13.44 -15.59
CA THR A 341 9.59 13.30 -17.05
C THR A 341 10.19 11.95 -17.45
N ALA A 342 10.60 11.13 -16.51
CA ALA A 342 11.11 9.79 -16.79
C ALA A 342 9.98 8.87 -17.31
N SER A 343 10.37 7.75 -17.90
CA SER A 343 9.39 6.78 -18.42
C SER A 343 8.54 6.19 -17.29
N VAL A 344 7.34 5.72 -17.65
CA VAL A 344 6.48 5.01 -16.71
C VAL A 344 7.17 3.78 -16.09
N VAL A 345 8.11 3.17 -16.79
CA VAL A 345 8.92 2.04 -16.27
C VAL A 345 9.78 2.44 -15.06
N GLN A 346 10.13 3.73 -14.93
CA GLN A 346 10.97 4.22 -13.83
C GLN A 346 10.17 4.70 -12.63
N ASN A 347 8.97 5.27 -12.86
CA ASN A 347 8.08 5.82 -11.82
C ASN A 347 6.86 4.92 -11.54
N GLY A 348 6.74 3.80 -12.25
CA GLY A 348 5.64 2.85 -12.12
C GLY A 348 5.92 1.76 -11.08
N PHE A 349 4.82 1.20 -10.58
CA PHE A 349 4.80 0.15 -9.57
C PHE A 349 3.91 -1.00 -10.04
N ASP A 350 4.34 -2.20 -9.73
CA ASP A 350 3.66 -3.46 -10.00
C ASP A 350 3.26 -4.08 -8.65
N ILE A 351 1.99 -4.37 -8.48
CA ILE A 351 1.47 -4.99 -7.25
C ILE A 351 2.07 -6.40 -7.03
N ASP A 352 2.52 -7.07 -8.09
CA ASP A 352 3.25 -8.34 -7.97
C ASP A 352 4.60 -8.22 -7.22
N TRP A 353 5.09 -7.00 -6.99
CA TRP A 353 6.28 -6.79 -6.14
C TRP A 353 5.99 -6.88 -4.66
N ALA A 354 4.73 -7.10 -4.25
CA ALA A 354 4.32 -7.18 -2.86
C ALA A 354 5.06 -8.29 -2.09
N ILE A 355 5.53 -7.94 -0.89
CA ILE A 355 6.18 -8.85 0.04
C ILE A 355 5.55 -8.76 1.42
N ASP A 356 5.52 -9.90 2.14
CA ASP A 356 5.11 -9.95 3.54
C ASP A 356 6.22 -9.44 4.48
N SER A 357 5.93 -9.36 5.75
CA SER A 357 6.89 -8.93 6.80
C SER A 357 8.13 -9.84 6.93
N ASN A 358 8.16 -10.99 6.27
CA ASN A 358 9.31 -11.89 6.19
C ASN A 358 10.06 -11.77 4.86
N GLY A 359 9.69 -10.82 4.00
CA GLY A 359 10.29 -10.61 2.69
C GLY A 359 9.89 -11.65 1.64
N ARG A 360 8.81 -12.42 1.86
CA ARG A 360 8.32 -13.40 0.90
C ARG A 360 7.27 -12.76 -0.01
N ARG A 361 7.34 -13.05 -1.30
CA ARG A 361 6.35 -12.57 -2.26
C ARG A 361 4.93 -13.02 -1.88
N VAL A 362 4.00 -12.11 -2.03
CA VAL A 362 2.57 -12.32 -1.79
C VAL A 362 1.83 -11.90 -3.05
N TYR A 363 0.92 -12.74 -3.53
CA TYR A 363 0.02 -12.35 -4.61
C TYR A 363 -1.17 -11.58 -4.03
N LEU A 364 -1.36 -10.36 -4.53
CA LEU A 364 -2.51 -9.50 -4.23
C LEU A 364 -3.29 -9.27 -5.54
N PRO A 365 -4.60 -9.49 -5.58
CA PRO A 365 -5.38 -9.27 -6.80
C PRO A 365 -5.58 -7.79 -7.14
N CYS A 366 -5.43 -6.91 -6.18
CA CYS A 366 -5.58 -5.46 -6.31
C CYS A 366 -4.98 -4.72 -5.12
N ALA A 367 -5.03 -3.38 -5.17
CA ALA A 367 -4.79 -2.50 -4.05
C ALA A 367 -5.93 -1.47 -3.91
N ASP A 368 -6.46 -1.30 -2.70
CA ASP A 368 -7.46 -0.27 -2.38
C ASP A 368 -6.81 0.95 -1.72
N PHE A 369 -5.69 0.73 -1.03
CA PHE A 369 -4.93 1.77 -0.35
C PHE A 369 -3.46 1.69 -0.73
N VAL A 370 -2.86 2.87 -0.89
CA VAL A 370 -1.43 3.04 -1.15
C VAL A 370 -0.85 3.93 -0.05
N ARG A 371 0.31 3.54 0.49
CA ARG A 371 1.09 4.35 1.42
C ARG A 371 2.48 4.56 0.87
N VAL A 372 2.97 5.78 0.97
CA VAL A 372 4.36 6.13 0.68
C VAL A 372 4.99 6.63 1.96
N TYR A 373 6.21 6.15 2.26
CA TYR A 373 6.99 6.67 3.37
C TYR A 373 8.46 6.89 2.97
N THR A 374 9.10 7.89 3.57
CA THR A 374 10.54 8.16 3.33
C THR A 374 11.39 6.95 3.70
N GLY A 375 12.12 6.40 2.73
CA GLY A 375 12.86 5.14 2.87
C GLY A 375 14.27 5.27 3.39
N VAL A 376 14.83 6.48 3.52
CA VAL A 376 16.23 6.73 3.94
C VAL A 376 16.29 7.57 5.21
N ASN A 377 17.34 7.34 6.01
CA ASN A 377 17.69 8.19 7.15
C ASN A 377 19.09 8.76 6.93
N GLN A 378 19.17 9.94 6.29
CA GLN A 378 20.44 10.56 5.96
C GLN A 378 20.38 12.08 5.99
N GLN A 379 21.53 12.69 6.24
CA GLN A 379 21.79 14.12 6.24
C GLN A 379 22.88 14.41 5.22
N CYS A 380 22.63 15.28 4.24
CA CYS A 380 23.50 15.52 3.10
C CYS A 380 23.96 16.98 2.99
N GLY A 381 24.85 17.38 3.86
CA GLY A 381 25.49 18.72 3.84
C GLY A 381 24.48 19.86 3.77
N ARG A 382 24.52 20.66 2.70
CA ARG A 382 23.60 21.81 2.49
C ARG A 382 22.21 21.39 2.00
N ILE A 383 22.05 20.19 1.47
CA ILE A 383 20.73 19.65 1.11
C ILE A 383 19.88 19.50 2.36
N GLY A 384 20.51 19.18 3.49
CA GLY A 384 19.82 18.94 4.75
C GLY A 384 19.46 17.45 4.94
N GLU A 385 18.40 17.18 5.68
CA GLU A 385 17.83 15.83 5.71
C GLU A 385 17.18 15.53 4.36
N VAL A 386 17.12 14.23 4.02
CA VAL A 386 16.51 13.73 2.79
C VAL A 386 15.09 13.30 3.11
N SER A 387 14.14 13.99 2.50
CA SER A 387 12.70 13.75 2.63
C SER A 387 12.10 13.37 1.29
N THR A 388 11.21 12.39 1.28
CA THR A 388 10.42 12.06 0.08
C THR A 388 9.31 13.07 -0.11
N GLU A 389 9.16 13.62 -1.31
CA GLU A 389 8.02 14.44 -1.72
C GLU A 389 7.18 13.70 -2.77
N ILE A 390 5.87 13.86 -2.65
CA ILE A 390 4.94 13.39 -3.69
C ILE A 390 4.00 14.52 -4.12
N CYS A 391 3.57 14.51 -5.38
CA CYS A 391 2.60 15.47 -5.91
C CYS A 391 1.40 14.82 -6.56
N ARG A 392 1.50 13.57 -7.02
CA ARG A 392 0.42 12.87 -7.71
C ARG A 392 0.65 11.37 -7.75
N ALA A 393 -0.42 10.58 -7.84
CA ALA A 393 -0.37 9.19 -8.28
C ALA A 393 -1.47 8.94 -9.32
N GLU A 394 -1.24 7.95 -10.20
CA GLU A 394 -2.14 7.61 -11.31
C GLU A 394 -2.24 6.09 -11.45
N ASP A 395 -3.47 5.58 -11.55
CA ASP A 395 -3.75 4.23 -12.05
C ASP A 395 -3.46 4.19 -13.55
N LEU A 396 -2.71 3.19 -13.99
CA LEU A 396 -2.28 3.05 -15.40
C LEU A 396 -3.29 2.26 -16.25
N HIS A 397 -4.35 1.71 -15.65
CA HIS A 397 -5.38 0.92 -16.31
C HIS A 397 -6.67 1.72 -16.55
N VAL A 398 -6.73 2.98 -16.07
CA VAL A 398 -7.83 3.92 -16.29
C VAL A 398 -7.36 5.05 -17.20
N GLU A 399 -8.08 5.29 -18.30
CA GLU A 399 -7.77 6.40 -19.20
C GLU A 399 -8.20 7.74 -18.59
N ALA A 400 -7.34 8.74 -18.69
CA ALA A 400 -7.70 10.12 -18.37
C ALA A 400 -8.61 10.67 -19.49
N TYR A 401 -9.82 11.05 -19.17
CA TYR A 401 -10.77 11.69 -20.08
C TYR A 401 -10.57 13.20 -20.14
#